data_f239c37ee2b2fb1bf4f09678a38327d3
#
_entry.id   f239c37ee2b2fb1bf4f09678a38327d3
#
_cell.length_a   1.000
_cell.length_b   1.000
_cell.length_c   1.000
_cell.angle_alpha   90.00
_cell.angle_beta   90.00
_cell.angle_gamma   90.00
#
_symmetry.space_group_name_H-M   'P 1'
#
loop_
_entity.id
_entity.type
_entity.pdbx_description
1 polymer ?
#
loop_
_entity_poly.entity_id
_entity_poly.type
_entity_poly.pdbx_seq_one_letter_code
_entity_poly.pdbx_strand_id
1 'polypeptide(L)'
;MNALTPHIGPHIGESDRLRLAPGVMLRNDRRRGEWMLMAPERLLVLDEMALAVVRACVGPEVADVAAGIDRLTAEYDAPRAEVAADVLEMLTDLRNKGYVVT
;
A
#
# COMPACT_ATOMS: atom_id res chain seq x y z
N MET A 1 12.28 -24.06 4.89
CA MET A 1 12.00 -22.64 5.02
C MET A 1 12.23 -22.13 6.44
N ASN A 2 12.80 -21.00 6.59
CA ASN A 2 13.11 -20.43 7.89
C ASN A 2 12.07 -19.38 8.30
N ALA A 3 11.23 -19.70 9.27
CA ALA A 3 10.20 -18.79 9.77
C ALA A 3 10.77 -17.57 10.49
N LEU A 4 12.03 -17.61 10.88
CA LEU A 4 12.70 -16.49 11.56
C LEU A 4 13.32 -15.49 10.60
N THR A 5 13.38 -15.83 9.32
CA THR A 5 13.93 -14.94 8.30
C THR A 5 12.92 -13.82 7.99
N PRO A 6 13.33 -12.56 8.03
CA PRO A 6 12.46 -11.48 7.59
C PRO A 6 12.03 -11.69 6.13
N HIS A 7 10.84 -11.22 5.80
CA HIS A 7 10.37 -11.30 4.43
C HIS A 7 11.17 -10.34 3.54
N ILE A 8 12.00 -10.88 2.65
CA ILE A 8 12.82 -10.10 1.73
C ILE A 8 12.62 -10.52 0.27
N GLY A 9 11.56 -11.27 -0.01
CA GLY A 9 11.25 -11.70 -1.36
C GLY A 9 10.76 -10.55 -2.25
N PRO A 10 10.47 -10.84 -3.53
CA PRO A 10 10.01 -9.82 -4.49
C PRO A 10 8.60 -9.30 -4.19
N HIS A 11 7.88 -9.92 -3.30
CA HIS A 11 6.52 -9.53 -2.92
C HIS A 11 6.48 -8.94 -1.52
N ILE A 12 5.58 -7.99 -1.34
CA ILE A 12 5.28 -7.45 -0.02
C ILE A 12 4.57 -8.55 0.80
N GLY A 13 4.94 -8.66 2.06
CA GLY A 13 4.31 -9.57 3.00
C GLY A 13 3.50 -8.84 4.06
N GLU A 14 2.66 -9.56 4.78
CA GLU A 14 1.77 -8.96 5.78
C GLU A 14 2.52 -8.37 6.98
N SER A 15 3.71 -8.86 7.27
CA SER A 15 4.52 -8.34 8.38
C SER A 15 5.35 -7.12 8.00
N ASP A 16 5.33 -6.73 6.75
CA ASP A 16 6.09 -5.56 6.30
C ASP A 16 5.47 -4.27 6.81
N ARG A 17 6.33 -3.29 7.04
CA ARG A 17 5.92 -1.93 7.40
C ARG A 17 6.35 -1.04 6.27
N LEU A 18 5.39 -0.36 5.66
CA LEU A 18 5.61 0.42 4.46
C LEU A 18 5.56 1.91 4.74
N ARG A 19 6.35 2.64 3.98
CA ARG A 19 6.28 4.10 3.94
C ARG A 19 6.40 4.55 2.50
N LEU A 20 5.99 5.78 2.23
CA LEU A 20 6.23 6.37 0.92
C LEU A 20 7.73 6.50 0.71
N ALA A 21 8.16 6.22 -0.51
CA ALA A 21 9.57 6.39 -0.87
C ALA A 21 10.00 7.85 -0.73
N PRO A 22 11.28 8.12 -0.50
CA PRO A 22 11.77 9.51 -0.41
C PRO A 22 11.34 10.34 -1.62
N GLY A 23 10.77 11.51 -1.37
CA GLY A 23 10.30 12.41 -2.43
C GLY A 23 8.92 12.09 -2.97
N VAL A 24 8.27 11.04 -2.49
CA VAL A 24 6.91 10.69 -2.90
C VAL A 24 5.90 11.29 -1.94
N MET A 25 4.86 11.90 -2.46
CA MET A 25 3.79 12.51 -1.66
C MET A 25 2.42 12.03 -2.14
N LEU A 26 1.52 11.82 -1.20
CA LEU A 26 0.11 11.58 -1.52
C LEU A 26 -0.58 12.94 -1.60
N ARG A 27 -1.16 13.27 -2.73
CA ARG A 27 -1.81 14.56 -2.96
C ARG A 27 -3.19 14.42 -3.56
N ASN A 28 -4.04 15.39 -3.20
CA ASN A 28 -5.37 15.51 -3.76
C ASN A 28 -5.38 16.66 -4.79
N ASP A 29 -5.76 16.35 -6.01
CA ASP A 29 -6.04 17.36 -7.03
C ASP A 29 -7.51 17.72 -6.95
N ARG A 30 -7.81 18.83 -6.28
CA ARG A 30 -9.20 19.25 -6.05
C ARG A 30 -9.94 19.62 -7.34
N ARG A 31 -9.22 20.07 -8.35
CA ARG A 31 -9.84 20.44 -9.61
C ARG A 31 -10.43 19.26 -10.33
N ARG A 32 -9.69 18.12 -10.28
CA ARG A 32 -10.10 16.90 -10.96
C ARG A 32 -10.81 15.92 -10.03
N GLY A 33 -10.78 16.19 -8.73
CA GLY A 33 -11.30 15.25 -7.75
C GLY A 33 -10.51 13.96 -7.68
N GLU A 34 -9.19 14.04 -7.95
CA GLU A 34 -8.33 12.86 -8.00
C GLU A 34 -7.31 12.89 -6.89
N TRP A 35 -6.97 11.70 -6.40
CA TRP A 35 -5.82 11.50 -5.53
C TRP A 35 -4.69 10.87 -6.32
N MET A 36 -3.46 11.22 -5.97
CA MET A 36 -2.30 10.74 -6.69
C MET A 36 -1.09 10.59 -5.79
N LEU A 37 -0.19 9.69 -6.18
CA LEU A 37 1.16 9.65 -5.64
C LEU A 37 2.05 10.44 -6.58
N MET A 38 2.71 11.46 -6.04
CA MET A 38 3.61 12.31 -6.82
C MET A 38 5.05 12.01 -6.45
N ALA A 39 5.85 11.72 -7.45
CA ALA A 39 7.30 11.60 -7.36
C ALA A 39 7.93 12.74 -8.17
N PRO A 40 9.25 12.99 -8.04
CA PRO A 40 9.87 14.12 -8.71
C PRO A 40 9.64 14.25 -10.21
N GLU A 41 9.57 13.12 -10.92
CA GLU A 41 9.44 13.16 -12.38
C GLU A 41 8.24 12.41 -12.92
N ARG A 42 7.34 11.97 -12.03
CA ARG A 42 6.19 11.16 -12.44
C ARG A 42 5.10 11.24 -11.40
N LEU A 43 3.91 10.85 -11.80
CA LEU A 43 2.80 10.73 -10.87
C LEU A 43 1.97 9.50 -11.23
N LEU A 44 1.21 9.02 -10.25
CA LEU A 44 0.30 7.90 -10.42
C LEU A 44 -1.06 8.29 -9.83
N VAL A 45 -2.08 8.35 -10.68
CA VAL A 45 -3.45 8.60 -10.23
C VAL A 45 -3.98 7.35 -9.55
N LEU A 46 -4.58 7.51 -8.38
CA LEU A 46 -5.14 6.42 -7.59
C LEU A 46 -6.66 6.43 -7.74
N ASP A 47 -7.23 5.26 -8.05
CA ASP A 47 -8.67 5.08 -7.95
C ASP A 47 -9.06 4.94 -6.48
N GLU A 48 -10.36 4.80 -6.19
CA GLU A 48 -10.85 4.69 -4.81
C GLU A 48 -10.21 3.52 -4.07
N MET A 49 -10.07 2.38 -4.72
CA MET A 49 -9.51 1.19 -4.08
C MET A 49 -8.03 1.38 -3.79
N ALA A 50 -7.27 1.88 -4.75
CA ALA A 50 -5.84 2.13 -4.56
C ALA A 50 -5.61 3.15 -3.45
N LEU A 51 -6.41 4.21 -3.39
CA LEU A 51 -6.33 5.19 -2.32
C LEU A 51 -6.60 4.56 -0.95
N ALA A 52 -7.64 3.72 -0.86
CA ALA A 52 -7.97 3.04 0.38
C ALA A 52 -6.81 2.13 0.85
N VAL A 53 -6.19 1.43 -0.07
CA VAL A 53 -5.04 0.55 0.24
C VAL A 53 -3.85 1.36 0.74
N VAL A 54 -3.51 2.45 0.07
CA VAL A 54 -2.40 3.30 0.49
C VAL A 54 -2.65 3.86 1.90
N ARG A 55 -3.85 4.37 2.14
CA ARG A 55 -4.19 4.94 3.45
C ARG A 55 -4.20 3.91 4.58
N ALA A 56 -4.63 2.71 4.30
CA ALA A 56 -4.72 1.66 5.32
C ALA A 56 -3.39 0.98 5.61
N CYS A 57 -2.50 0.90 4.62
CA CYS A 57 -1.33 0.02 4.68
C CYS A 57 0.01 0.75 4.68
N VAL A 58 0.05 2.03 4.36
CA VAL A 58 1.30 2.78 4.19
C VAL A 58 1.35 3.96 5.14
N GLY A 59 2.47 4.12 5.82
CA GLY A 59 2.71 5.27 6.68
C GLY A 59 3.10 4.90 8.11
N PRO A 60 3.63 5.89 8.86
CA PRO A 60 4.17 5.63 10.19
C PRO A 60 3.10 5.26 11.23
N GLU A 61 1.85 5.58 10.96
CA GLU A 61 0.74 5.29 11.86
C GLU A 61 0.20 3.88 11.71
N VAL A 62 0.63 3.16 10.67
CA VAL A 62 0.20 1.81 10.37
C VAL A 62 1.17 0.83 10.99
N ALA A 63 0.68 -0.10 11.82
CA ALA A 63 1.54 -1.05 12.51
C ALA A 63 2.28 -1.96 11.53
N ASP A 64 1.55 -2.54 10.60
CA ASP A 64 2.10 -3.34 9.50
C ASP A 64 1.01 -3.51 8.43
N VAL A 65 1.36 -4.19 7.34
CA VAL A 65 0.41 -4.45 6.25
C VAL A 65 -0.77 -5.28 6.73
N ALA A 66 -0.54 -6.25 7.62
CA ALA A 66 -1.62 -7.08 8.17
C ALA A 66 -2.71 -6.22 8.84
N ALA A 67 -2.30 -5.22 9.62
CA ALA A 67 -3.26 -4.32 10.26
C ALA A 67 -4.09 -3.56 9.23
N GLY A 68 -3.47 -3.13 8.14
CA GLY A 68 -4.18 -2.46 7.05
C GLY A 68 -5.17 -3.39 6.35
N ILE A 69 -4.79 -4.64 6.13
CA ILE A 69 -5.68 -5.65 5.53
C ILE A 69 -6.88 -5.89 6.45
N ASP A 70 -6.65 -6.01 7.76
CA ASP A 70 -7.75 -6.20 8.72
C ASP A 70 -8.74 -5.05 8.65
N ARG A 71 -8.24 -3.82 8.59
CA ARG A 71 -9.08 -2.64 8.49
C ARG A 71 -9.91 -2.65 7.20
N LEU A 72 -9.28 -2.94 6.07
CA LEU A 72 -9.97 -2.99 4.78
C LEU A 72 -10.99 -4.11 4.73
N THR A 73 -10.68 -5.27 5.31
CA THR A 73 -11.59 -6.40 5.40
C THR A 73 -12.88 -6.00 6.14
N ALA A 74 -12.73 -5.27 7.25
CA ALA A 74 -13.86 -4.79 8.02
C ALA A 74 -14.68 -3.74 7.24
N GLU A 75 -14.01 -2.82 6.57
CA GLU A 75 -14.68 -1.75 5.83
C GLU A 75 -15.47 -2.26 4.61
N TYR A 76 -14.92 -3.23 3.90
CA TYR A 76 -15.52 -3.72 2.66
C TYR A 76 -16.32 -5.00 2.83
N ASP A 77 -16.38 -5.55 4.04
CA ASP A 77 -17.14 -6.76 4.34
C ASP A 77 -16.86 -7.89 3.33
N ALA A 78 -15.60 -8.16 3.09
CA ALA A 78 -15.16 -9.16 2.13
C ALA A 78 -14.29 -10.21 2.82
N PRO A 79 -14.14 -11.41 2.24
CA PRO A 79 -13.26 -12.43 2.81
C PRO A 79 -11.83 -11.93 2.91
N ARG A 80 -11.23 -12.08 4.09
CA ARG A 80 -9.89 -11.57 4.34
C ARG A 80 -8.85 -12.11 3.36
N ALA A 81 -8.95 -13.37 2.98
CA ALA A 81 -7.99 -13.96 2.06
C ALA A 81 -8.00 -13.27 0.69
N GLU A 82 -9.18 -12.88 0.21
CA GLU A 82 -9.30 -12.15 -1.05
C GLU A 82 -8.76 -10.74 -0.92
N VAL A 83 -9.10 -10.05 0.16
CA VAL A 83 -8.59 -8.71 0.43
C VAL A 83 -7.07 -8.74 0.51
N ALA A 84 -6.53 -9.70 1.26
CA ALA A 84 -5.08 -9.83 1.41
C ALA A 84 -4.37 -10.05 0.07
N ALA A 85 -4.90 -10.93 -0.77
CA ALA A 85 -4.30 -11.20 -2.07
C ALA A 85 -4.24 -9.94 -2.94
N ASP A 86 -5.35 -9.21 -3.01
CA ASP A 86 -5.43 -7.99 -3.82
C ASP A 86 -4.54 -6.88 -3.27
N VAL A 87 -4.54 -6.70 -1.95
CA VAL A 87 -3.74 -5.67 -1.29
C VAL A 87 -2.25 -5.94 -1.49
N LEU A 88 -1.81 -7.17 -1.26
CA LEU A 88 -0.40 -7.52 -1.41
C LEU A 88 0.09 -7.37 -2.84
N GLU A 89 -0.73 -7.73 -3.81
CA GLU A 89 -0.41 -7.53 -5.21
C GLU A 89 -0.26 -6.05 -5.54
N MET A 90 -1.20 -5.23 -5.11
CA MET A 90 -1.17 -3.80 -5.36
C MET A 90 0.04 -3.13 -4.70
N LEU A 91 0.32 -3.45 -3.44
CA LEU A 91 1.47 -2.89 -2.73
C LEU A 91 2.79 -3.32 -3.35
N THR A 92 2.89 -4.58 -3.80
CA THR A 92 4.07 -5.07 -4.50
C THR A 92 4.29 -4.29 -5.80
N ASP A 93 3.22 -4.02 -6.53
CA ASP A 93 3.30 -3.22 -7.75
C ASP A 93 3.77 -1.80 -7.45
N LEU A 94 3.23 -1.16 -6.42
CA LEU A 94 3.66 0.18 -6.02
C LEU A 94 5.13 0.22 -5.60
N ARG A 95 5.60 -0.81 -4.89
CA ARG A 95 7.01 -0.91 -4.53
C ARG A 95 7.89 -1.07 -5.76
N ASN A 96 7.48 -1.94 -6.69
CA ASN A 96 8.24 -2.17 -7.91
C ASN A 96 8.32 -0.92 -8.79
N LYS A 97 7.32 -0.07 -8.72
CA LYS A 97 7.31 1.22 -9.40
C LYS A 97 8.03 2.32 -8.63
N GLY A 98 8.51 2.02 -7.43
CA GLY A 98 9.30 2.96 -6.63
C GLY A 98 8.51 3.95 -5.80
N TYR A 99 7.21 3.72 -5.58
CA TYR A 99 6.38 4.64 -4.79
C TYR A 99 6.38 4.34 -3.30
N VAL A 100 6.60 3.08 -2.92
CA VAL A 100 6.67 2.69 -1.51
C VAL A 100 7.93 1.88 -1.24
N VAL A 101 8.38 1.91 0.02
CA VAL A 101 9.55 1.17 0.49
C VAL A 101 9.26 0.58 1.87
N THR A 102 10.02 -0.44 2.22
CA THR A 102 9.96 -1.06 3.56
C THR A 102 10.91 -0.39 4.53
#